data_6f54f18d4d282e1a8ecf11db2c1855b2
#
_entry.id   6f54f18d4d282e1a8ecf11db2c1855b2
#
_cell.length_a   1.000
_cell.length_b   1.000
_cell.length_c   1.000
_cell.angle_alpha   90.00
_cell.angle_beta   90.00
_cell.angle_gamma   90.00
#
_symmetry.space_group_name_H-M   'P 1'
#
loop_
_entity.id
_entity.type
_entity.pdbx_description
1 polymer ?
#
loop_
_entity_poly.entity_id
_entity_poly.type
_entity_poly.pdbx_seq_one_letter_code
_entity_poly.pdbx_strand_id
1 'polypeptide(L)'
;MNIMEEMNELLKAPIPIYSGLSGVEVKAIIKEAKLLISSRFHGVVSGLSQGVPTLCTSWSHKYVELMRDYQCEACLLDSLDGTKGVSVIDDALLNPQKYTPSKESIQHIEQKVREMWDTLL
;
A
#
# COMPACT_ATOMS: atom_id res chain seq x y z
N MET A 1 -22.62 9.69 -11.61
CA MET A 1 -21.18 9.44 -11.89
C MET A 1 -20.40 9.54 -10.60
N ASN A 2 -19.55 8.58 -10.29
CA ASN A 2 -18.71 8.65 -9.09
C ASN A 2 -17.41 9.42 -9.35
N ILE A 3 -16.66 9.72 -8.28
CA ILE A 3 -15.47 10.54 -8.38
C ILE A 3 -14.37 9.89 -9.27
N MET A 4 -14.29 8.58 -9.27
CA MET A 4 -13.31 7.86 -10.12
C MET A 4 -13.63 8.03 -11.59
N GLU A 5 -14.90 7.97 -11.95
CA GLU A 5 -15.35 8.18 -13.33
C GLU A 5 -15.09 9.62 -13.77
N GLU A 6 -15.37 10.60 -12.88
CA GLU A 6 -15.09 12.01 -13.15
C GLU A 6 -13.61 12.26 -13.36
N MET A 7 -12.75 11.67 -12.55
CA MET A 7 -11.30 11.79 -12.68
C MET A 7 -10.84 11.17 -13.99
N ASN A 8 -11.40 10.03 -14.37
CA ASN A 8 -11.03 9.32 -15.59
C ASN A 8 -11.35 10.14 -16.85
N GLU A 9 -12.41 10.93 -16.81
CA GLU A 9 -12.76 11.82 -17.93
C GLU A 9 -11.73 12.92 -18.16
N LEU A 10 -10.98 13.29 -17.12
CA LEU A 10 -9.91 14.30 -17.20
C LEU A 10 -8.60 13.76 -17.74
N LEU A 11 -8.46 12.45 -17.85
CA LEU A 11 -7.23 11.81 -18.30
C LEU A 11 -7.21 11.68 -19.82
N LYS A 12 -6.03 11.82 -20.42
CA LYS A 12 -5.83 11.62 -21.87
C LYS A 12 -6.08 10.16 -22.26
N ALA A 13 -5.69 9.23 -21.38
CA ALA A 13 -5.91 7.81 -21.53
C ALA A 13 -6.63 7.31 -20.28
N PRO A 14 -7.91 6.93 -20.37
CA PRO A 14 -8.63 6.42 -19.21
C PRO A 14 -7.97 5.17 -18.63
N ILE A 15 -7.99 5.07 -17.30
CA ILE A 15 -7.49 3.89 -16.60
C ILE A 15 -8.66 2.96 -16.25
N PRO A 16 -8.44 1.65 -16.20
CA PRO A 16 -9.50 0.71 -15.82
C PRO A 16 -9.99 0.97 -14.39
N ILE A 17 -11.30 0.87 -14.21
CA ILE A 17 -11.95 0.98 -12.90
C ILE A 17 -12.58 -0.36 -12.60
N TYR A 18 -12.24 -0.94 -11.46
CA TYR A 18 -12.78 -2.20 -10.99
C TYR A 18 -13.67 -1.94 -9.78
N SER A 19 -14.88 -2.51 -9.78
CA SER A 19 -15.83 -2.39 -8.69
C SER A 19 -16.54 -3.73 -8.45
N GLY A 20 -17.17 -3.86 -7.28
CA GLY A 20 -17.91 -5.07 -6.96
C GLY A 20 -17.02 -6.28 -6.69
N LEU A 21 -15.73 -6.08 -6.42
CA LEU A 21 -14.80 -7.17 -6.13
C LEU A 21 -14.86 -7.58 -4.66
N SER A 22 -14.68 -8.87 -4.41
CA SER A 22 -14.53 -9.38 -3.04
C SER A 22 -13.18 -8.98 -2.45
N GLY A 23 -13.03 -9.07 -1.12
CA GLY A 23 -11.76 -8.80 -0.47
C GLY A 23 -10.64 -9.72 -0.96
N VAL A 24 -10.95 -10.98 -1.24
CA VAL A 24 -9.98 -11.95 -1.77
C VAL A 24 -9.51 -11.54 -3.16
N GLU A 25 -10.43 -11.09 -4.01
CA GLU A 25 -10.11 -10.64 -5.36
C GLU A 25 -9.25 -9.40 -5.35
N VAL A 26 -9.56 -8.42 -4.49
CA VAL A 26 -8.76 -7.20 -4.32
C VAL A 26 -7.35 -7.56 -3.86
N LYS A 27 -7.23 -8.44 -2.89
CA LYS A 27 -5.93 -8.89 -2.36
C LYS A 27 -5.10 -9.56 -3.46
N ALA A 28 -5.71 -10.36 -4.31
CA ALA A 28 -5.04 -11.02 -5.42
C ALA A 28 -4.53 -10.01 -6.46
N ILE A 29 -5.30 -8.97 -6.75
CA ILE A 29 -4.89 -7.90 -7.66
C ILE A 29 -3.71 -7.13 -7.07
N ILE A 30 -3.77 -6.79 -5.79
CA ILE A 30 -2.68 -6.07 -5.10
C ILE A 30 -1.38 -6.87 -5.18
N LYS A 31 -1.44 -8.17 -4.99
CA LYS A 31 -0.27 -9.04 -5.04
C LYS A 31 0.50 -8.94 -6.36
N GLU A 32 -0.21 -8.72 -7.46
CA GLU A 32 0.39 -8.61 -8.79
C GLU A 32 0.77 -7.17 -9.17
N ALA A 33 0.51 -6.20 -8.31
CA ALA A 33 0.79 -4.81 -8.60
C ALA A 33 2.29 -4.50 -8.55
N LYS A 34 2.74 -3.63 -9.45
CA LYS A 34 4.10 -3.08 -9.41
C LYS A 34 4.26 -2.03 -8.31
N LEU A 35 3.18 -1.35 -7.99
CA LEU A 35 3.13 -0.33 -6.95
C LEU A 35 1.68 -0.19 -6.50
N LEU A 36 1.48 -0.20 -5.20
CA LEU A 36 0.19 0.08 -4.58
C LEU A 36 0.23 1.48 -3.96
N ILE A 37 -0.79 2.29 -4.26
CA ILE A 37 -0.99 3.57 -3.60
C ILE A 37 -2.35 3.49 -2.92
N SER A 38 -2.40 3.67 -1.61
CA SER A 38 -3.63 3.50 -0.85
C SER A 38 -3.68 4.45 0.35
N SER A 39 -4.90 4.92 0.65
CA SER A 39 -5.19 5.65 1.88
C SER A 39 -5.92 4.78 2.90
N ARG A 40 -6.28 3.55 2.54
CA ARG A 40 -7.03 2.65 3.40
C ARG A 40 -6.11 1.69 4.13
N PHE A 41 -6.33 1.54 5.44
CA PHE A 41 -5.48 0.74 6.31
C PHE A 41 -5.36 -0.72 5.82
N HIS A 42 -6.49 -1.37 5.54
CA HIS A 42 -6.48 -2.76 5.08
C HIS A 42 -5.77 -2.93 3.73
N GLY A 43 -5.91 -1.95 2.83
CA GLY A 43 -5.19 -1.96 1.55
C GLY A 43 -3.69 -1.86 1.74
N VAL A 44 -3.25 -0.95 2.61
CA VAL A 44 -1.83 -0.76 2.93
C VAL A 44 -1.25 -2.04 3.56
N VAL A 45 -1.94 -2.61 4.55
CA VAL A 45 -1.51 -3.86 5.19
C VAL A 45 -1.39 -4.98 4.15
N SER A 46 -2.36 -5.08 3.25
CA SER A 46 -2.35 -6.10 2.19
C SER A 46 -1.12 -5.97 1.29
N GLY A 47 -0.75 -4.73 0.91
CA GLY A 47 0.45 -4.48 0.11
C GLY A 47 1.72 -4.86 0.85
N LEU A 48 1.88 -4.36 2.08
CA LEU A 48 3.07 -4.61 2.88
C LEU A 48 3.26 -6.09 3.19
N SER A 49 2.18 -6.77 3.61
CA SER A 49 2.26 -8.18 3.99
C SER A 49 2.56 -9.11 2.81
N GLN A 50 2.22 -8.69 1.61
CA GLN A 50 2.49 -9.47 0.40
C GLN A 50 3.80 -9.09 -0.29
N GLY A 51 4.57 -8.15 0.29
CA GLY A 51 5.83 -7.72 -0.27
C GLY A 51 5.69 -6.91 -1.54
N VAL A 52 4.63 -6.11 -1.65
CA VAL A 52 4.37 -5.23 -2.79
C VAL A 52 4.88 -3.83 -2.46
N PRO A 53 5.59 -3.16 -3.38
CA PRO A 53 5.97 -1.75 -3.17
C PRO A 53 4.71 -0.94 -2.89
N THR A 54 4.70 -0.19 -1.78
CA THR A 54 3.49 0.46 -1.27
C THR A 54 3.77 1.91 -0.89
N LEU A 55 2.85 2.79 -1.28
CA LEU A 55 2.81 4.17 -0.81
C LEU A 55 1.50 4.39 -0.06
N CYS A 56 1.60 4.89 1.16
CA CYS A 56 0.45 5.23 1.99
C CYS A 56 0.24 6.74 1.97
N THR A 57 -0.97 7.16 1.66
CA THR A 57 -1.32 8.59 1.56
C THR A 57 -2.10 9.08 2.78
N SER A 58 -2.03 8.37 3.89
CA SER A 58 -2.69 8.75 5.13
C SER A 58 -1.66 8.82 6.27
N TRP A 59 -1.80 9.82 7.16
CA TRP A 59 -0.77 10.16 8.15
C TRP A 59 -1.22 9.99 9.60
N SER A 60 -2.35 9.32 9.85
CA SER A 60 -2.74 9.12 11.24
C SER A 60 -1.73 8.21 11.96
N HIS A 61 -1.72 8.29 13.29
CA HIS A 61 -0.75 7.58 14.13
C HIS A 61 -0.66 6.08 13.82
N LYS A 62 -1.78 5.44 13.52
CA LYS A 62 -1.80 4.00 13.22
C LYS A 62 -0.99 3.65 11.96
N TYR A 63 -0.94 4.55 10.96
CA TYR A 63 -0.15 4.31 9.75
C TYR A 63 1.34 4.50 10.01
N VAL A 64 1.70 5.47 10.82
CA VAL A 64 3.09 5.70 11.23
C VAL A 64 3.61 4.48 11.99
N GLU A 65 2.81 3.95 12.91
CA GLU A 65 3.17 2.74 13.67
C GLU A 65 3.27 1.51 12.76
N LEU A 66 2.35 1.37 11.82
CA LEU A 66 2.37 0.27 10.84
C LEU A 66 3.68 0.27 10.04
N MET A 67 4.09 1.45 9.54
CA MET A 67 5.33 1.57 8.77
C MET A 67 6.56 1.28 9.63
N ARG A 68 6.51 1.66 10.89
CA ARG A 68 7.59 1.35 11.84
C ARG A 68 7.68 -0.15 12.09
N ASP A 69 6.54 -0.82 12.27
CA ASP A 69 6.49 -2.26 12.51
C ASP A 69 7.06 -3.06 11.32
N TYR A 70 6.76 -2.62 10.11
CA TYR A 70 7.31 -3.24 8.89
C TYR A 70 8.70 -2.72 8.52
N GLN A 71 9.23 -1.75 9.27
CA GLN A 71 10.53 -1.12 9.00
C GLN A 71 10.60 -0.55 7.58
N CYS A 72 9.53 0.11 7.16
CA CYS A 72 9.39 0.67 5.83
C CYS A 72 8.80 2.09 5.89
N GLU A 73 9.47 2.99 6.59
CA GLU A 73 9.00 4.36 6.80
C GLU A 73 8.88 5.15 5.49
N ALA A 74 9.69 4.82 4.49
CA ALA A 74 9.61 5.44 3.16
C ALA A 74 8.26 5.24 2.49
N CYS A 75 7.50 4.22 2.89
CA CYS A 75 6.18 3.94 2.35
C CYS A 75 5.15 5.00 2.75
N LEU A 76 5.41 5.79 3.79
CA LEU A 76 4.53 6.87 4.20
C LEU A 76 4.83 8.11 3.39
N LEU A 77 3.88 8.55 2.56
CA LEU A 77 4.04 9.73 1.72
C LEU A 77 3.90 10.98 2.58
N ASP A 78 4.94 11.83 2.62
CA ASP A 78 4.99 13.00 3.50
C ASP A 78 3.98 14.09 3.18
N SER A 79 3.53 14.16 1.92
CA SER A 79 2.70 15.26 1.47
C SER A 79 1.92 14.86 0.22
N LEU A 80 0.72 15.44 0.06
CA LEU A 80 -0.07 15.31 -1.17
C LEU A 80 0.24 16.44 -2.18
N ASP A 81 1.31 17.19 -1.97
CA ASP A 81 1.78 18.16 -2.97
C ASP A 81 2.03 17.42 -4.28
N GLY A 82 1.40 17.87 -5.36
CA GLY A 82 1.43 17.19 -6.64
C GLY A 82 2.83 16.98 -7.20
N THR A 83 3.71 17.98 -7.06
CA THR A 83 5.09 17.89 -7.54
C THR A 83 5.88 16.85 -6.75
N LYS A 84 5.74 16.88 -5.43
CA LYS A 84 6.42 15.93 -4.53
C LYS A 84 5.86 14.52 -4.68
N GLY A 85 4.54 14.41 -4.82
CA GLY A 85 3.87 13.13 -5.02
C GLY A 85 4.33 12.44 -6.30
N VAL A 86 4.40 13.15 -7.40
CA VAL A 86 4.88 12.60 -8.68
C VAL A 86 6.34 12.14 -8.55
N SER A 87 7.18 12.93 -7.90
CA SER A 87 8.59 12.57 -7.68
C SER A 87 8.74 11.28 -6.88
N VAL A 88 7.94 11.11 -5.83
CA VAL A 88 7.96 9.89 -5.00
C VAL A 88 7.45 8.69 -5.78
N ILE A 89 6.38 8.86 -6.56
CA ILE A 89 5.85 7.78 -7.40
C ILE A 89 6.89 7.33 -8.42
N ASP A 90 7.57 8.25 -9.08
CA ASP A 90 8.63 7.94 -10.02
C ASP A 90 9.77 7.18 -9.32
N ASP A 91 10.18 7.61 -8.15
CA ASP A 91 11.20 6.92 -7.37
C ASP A 91 10.75 5.50 -6.99
N ALA A 92 9.50 5.33 -6.59
CA ALA A 92 8.96 4.02 -6.24
C ALA A 92 8.95 3.05 -7.42
N LEU A 93 8.67 3.55 -8.62
CA LEU A 93 8.70 2.72 -9.82
C LEU A 93 10.12 2.35 -10.25
N LEU A 94 11.09 3.23 -10.02
CA LEU A 94 12.49 3.00 -10.36
C LEU A 94 13.25 2.20 -9.29
N ASN A 95 12.89 2.41 -8.02
CA ASN A 95 13.56 1.79 -6.88
C ASN A 95 12.54 1.12 -5.96
N PRO A 96 11.86 0.07 -6.44
CA PRO A 96 10.76 -0.54 -5.68
C PRO A 96 11.18 -1.11 -4.32
N GLN A 97 12.43 -1.55 -4.15
CA GLN A 97 12.90 -2.12 -2.89
C GLN A 97 12.83 -1.11 -1.74
N LYS A 98 13.01 0.18 -2.03
CA LYS A 98 12.95 1.25 -1.02
C LYS A 98 11.56 1.36 -0.39
N TYR A 99 10.52 0.94 -1.11
CA TYR A 99 9.13 1.05 -0.70
C TYR A 99 8.49 -0.32 -0.42
N THR A 100 9.32 -1.33 -0.21
CA THR A 100 8.90 -2.70 0.05
C THR A 100 9.54 -3.17 1.35
N PRO A 101 8.76 -3.72 2.31
CA PRO A 101 9.35 -4.29 3.52
C PRO A 101 10.28 -5.44 3.16
N SER A 102 11.33 -5.64 3.94
CA SER A 102 12.21 -6.79 3.76
C SER A 102 11.46 -8.09 4.08
N LYS A 103 11.93 -9.19 3.53
CA LYS A 103 11.37 -10.52 3.84
C LYS A 103 11.44 -10.80 5.35
N GLU A 104 12.51 -10.37 5.99
CA GLU A 104 12.70 -10.53 7.44
C GLU A 104 11.67 -9.75 8.23
N SER A 105 11.37 -8.52 7.83
CA SER A 105 10.34 -7.71 8.47
C SER A 105 8.96 -8.35 8.34
N ILE A 106 8.63 -8.84 7.14
CA ILE A 106 7.35 -9.52 6.89
C ILE A 106 7.24 -10.77 7.75
N GLN A 107 8.29 -11.59 7.78
CA GLN A 107 8.32 -12.82 8.58
C GLN A 107 8.20 -12.52 10.07
N HIS A 108 8.83 -11.45 10.53
CA HIS A 108 8.75 -11.04 11.93
C HIS A 108 7.31 -10.68 12.34
N ILE A 109 6.61 -9.95 11.47
CA ILE A 109 5.20 -9.61 11.72
C ILE A 109 4.32 -10.86 11.71
N GLU A 110 4.52 -11.74 10.74
CA GLU A 110 3.80 -13.02 10.67
C GLU A 110 4.02 -13.86 11.93
N GLN A 111 5.24 -13.89 12.41
CA GLN A 111 5.60 -14.62 13.64
C GLN A 111 4.88 -14.04 14.85
N LYS A 112 4.85 -12.72 14.99
CA LYS A 112 4.13 -12.04 16.09
C LYS A 112 2.63 -12.36 16.05
N VAL A 113 2.03 -12.34 14.87
CA VAL A 113 0.60 -12.67 14.73
C VAL A 113 0.35 -14.12 15.13
N ARG A 114 1.21 -15.02 14.70
CA ARG A 114 1.11 -16.45 15.03
C ARG A 114 1.23 -16.67 16.54
N GLU A 115 2.21 -16.05 17.18
CA GLU A 115 2.40 -16.12 18.63
C GLU A 115 1.18 -15.58 19.42
N MET A 116 0.60 -14.49 18.92
CA MET A 116 -0.59 -13.92 19.52
C MET A 116 -1.77 -14.91 19.47
N TRP A 117 -1.98 -15.57 18.34
CA TRP A 117 -3.03 -16.58 18.19
C TRP A 117 -2.77 -17.78 19.10
N ASP A 118 -1.53 -18.26 19.18
CA ASP A 118 -1.16 -19.38 20.03
C ASP A 118 -1.43 -19.07 21.52
N THR A 119 -1.21 -17.83 21.93
CA THR A 119 -1.47 -17.39 23.30
C THR A 119 -2.97 -17.33 23.61
N LEU A 120 -3.79 -16.98 22.62
CA LEU A 120 -5.24 -16.86 22.80
C LEU A 120 -5.97 -18.20 22.70
N LEU A 121 -5.39 -19.18 22.08
CA LEU A 121 -5.97 -20.52 21.92
C LEU A 121 -5.40 -21.48 22.95
#